data_d4a484fd5e0161aa032092034b070f8d
#
_entry.id   d4a484fd5e0161aa032092034b070f8d
#
_cell.length_a   1.000
_cell.length_b   1.000
_cell.length_c   1.000
_cell.angle_alpha   90.00
_cell.angle_beta   90.00
_cell.angle_gamma   90.00
#
_symmetry.space_group_name_H-M   'P 1'
#
loop_
_entity.id
_entity.type
_entity.pdbx_description
1 polymer ?
#
loop_
_entity_poly.entity_id
_entity_poly.type
_entity_poly.pdbx_seq_one_letter_code
_entity_poly.pdbx_strand_id
1 'polypeptide(L)'
;KPLLAGAGITLVALGVAPYFIGSSVEDNINAAVNELNEQAVYSAEVLSYDKGWFSTTAEIKLAVDFQALVNAQNVDAAEMPIEENPSVTATLVAHHGPVYFGDGVGLGRVHYTVFIDGDKLREYVQWDAQQPIYRNEGVVGLFGGLSYADVIPALSATNEEEGFTLLFSGYKGEAAPDGDQTLYTSFGESLSINADEFSMKLSNLSMDVSYNGSMVEAFKGDLFESKVKALIENMEVTGLEAGETVKLENIALVTDTDIDEDSNTANVYVEYAIDKVTGPDLEA
;
A
#
# COMPACT_ATOMS: atom_id res chain seq x y z
N LYS A 1 4.43 17.40 3.87
CA LYS A 1 5.68 16.73 3.39
C LYS A 1 5.86 15.32 4.01
N PRO A 2 5.89 15.13 5.34
CA PRO A 2 6.05 13.79 5.92
C PRO A 2 4.91 12.80 5.60
N LEU A 3 3.69 13.30 5.38
CA LEU A 3 2.52 12.48 5.04
C LEU A 3 2.61 11.85 3.65
N LEU A 4 3.15 12.57 2.65
CA LEU A 4 3.39 12.01 1.31
C LEU A 4 4.47 10.94 1.34
N ALA A 5 5.50 11.14 2.17
CA ALA A 5 6.54 10.16 2.37
C ALA A 5 6.00 8.89 3.08
N GLY A 6 5.15 9.06 4.09
CA GLY A 6 4.47 7.94 4.76
C GLY A 6 3.61 7.12 3.81
N ALA A 7 2.84 7.76 2.93
CA ALA A 7 2.04 7.08 1.91
C ALA A 7 2.90 6.27 0.92
N GLY A 8 4.03 6.84 0.46
CA GLY A 8 4.96 6.14 -0.42
C GLY A 8 5.55 4.88 0.22
N ILE A 9 5.99 4.97 1.48
CA ILE A 9 6.54 3.84 2.23
C ILE A 9 5.48 2.77 2.47
N THR A 10 4.25 3.16 2.76
CA THR A 10 3.14 2.22 2.97
C THR A 10 2.83 1.44 1.69
N LEU A 11 2.83 2.10 0.51
CA LEU A 11 2.65 1.43 -0.77
C LEU A 11 3.76 0.42 -1.06
N VAL A 12 5.02 0.74 -0.73
CA VAL A 12 6.13 -0.21 -0.85
C VAL A 12 5.95 -1.40 0.08
N ALA A 13 5.57 -1.16 1.34
CA ALA A 13 5.33 -2.23 2.30
C ALA A 13 4.18 -3.15 1.87
N LEU A 14 3.08 -2.59 1.32
CA LEU A 14 1.95 -3.33 0.75
C LEU A 14 2.39 -4.23 -0.41
N GLY A 15 3.29 -3.75 -1.27
CA GLY A 15 3.79 -4.49 -2.41
C GLY A 15 4.83 -5.56 -2.07
N VAL A 16 5.63 -5.35 -1.03
CA VAL A 16 6.79 -6.22 -0.68
C VAL A 16 6.39 -7.37 0.25
N ALA A 17 5.39 -7.19 1.13
CA ALA A 17 5.01 -8.20 2.11
C ALA A 17 4.73 -9.61 1.51
N PRO A 18 4.01 -9.76 0.38
CA PRO A 18 3.80 -11.07 -0.26
C PRO A 18 5.07 -11.70 -0.85
N TYR A 19 6.11 -10.91 -1.10
CA TYR A 19 7.35 -11.36 -1.73
C TYR A 19 8.17 -12.31 -0.86
N PHE A 20 8.07 -12.20 0.46
CA PHE A 20 8.91 -12.96 1.40
C PHE A 20 8.55 -14.44 1.51
N ILE A 21 7.78 -14.98 0.57
CA ILE A 21 7.16 -16.31 0.68
C ILE A 21 7.68 -17.24 -0.40
N GLY A 22 8.75 -17.99 -0.09
CA GLY A 22 9.27 -19.02 -0.97
C GLY A 22 10.07 -20.09 -0.23
N SER A 23 10.62 -21.05 -0.96
CA SER A 23 11.38 -22.20 -0.43
C SER A 23 12.64 -21.81 0.36
N SER A 24 13.12 -20.57 0.21
CA SER A 24 14.20 -19.96 0.99
C SER A 24 13.81 -18.52 1.31
N VAL A 25 13.38 -18.28 2.54
CA VAL A 25 13.00 -16.93 3.01
C VAL A 25 14.16 -15.95 2.87
N GLU A 26 15.38 -16.39 3.14
CA GLU A 26 16.60 -15.58 3.02
C GLU A 26 16.87 -15.13 1.58
N ASP A 27 16.82 -16.08 0.64
CA ASP A 27 17.07 -15.79 -0.78
C ASP A 27 16.02 -14.83 -1.33
N ASN A 28 14.77 -15.00 -0.91
CA ASN A 28 13.68 -14.11 -1.33
C ASN A 28 13.78 -12.72 -0.72
N ILE A 29 14.17 -12.60 0.57
CA ILE A 29 14.45 -11.31 1.19
C ILE A 29 15.56 -10.58 0.43
N ASN A 30 16.68 -11.26 0.17
CA ASN A 30 17.79 -10.69 -0.55
C ASN A 30 17.42 -10.31 -2.00
N ALA A 31 16.65 -11.14 -2.67
CA ALA A 31 16.16 -10.84 -4.01
C ALA A 31 15.24 -9.59 -3.99
N ALA A 32 14.29 -9.50 -3.05
CA ALA A 32 13.41 -8.35 -2.90
C ALA A 32 14.17 -7.04 -2.60
N VAL A 33 15.16 -7.11 -1.71
CA VAL A 33 16.02 -5.98 -1.37
C VAL A 33 16.82 -5.51 -2.58
N ASN A 34 17.38 -6.45 -3.36
CA ASN A 34 18.13 -6.11 -4.56
C ASN A 34 17.22 -5.46 -5.61
N GLU A 35 16.04 -6.01 -5.84
CA GLU A 35 15.04 -5.49 -6.79
C GLU A 35 14.60 -4.07 -6.44
N LEU A 36 14.32 -3.82 -5.15
CA LEU A 36 13.98 -2.47 -4.68
C LEU A 36 15.13 -1.48 -4.88
N ASN A 37 16.38 -1.93 -4.68
CA ASN A 37 17.56 -1.10 -4.86
C ASN A 37 17.92 -0.84 -6.35
N GLU A 38 17.38 -1.61 -7.28
CA GLU A 38 17.49 -1.32 -8.72
C GLU A 38 16.58 -0.16 -9.15
N GLN A 39 15.56 0.15 -8.36
CA GLN A 39 14.66 1.27 -8.62
C GLN A 39 15.24 2.57 -8.04
N ALA A 40 15.28 3.63 -8.86
CA ALA A 40 15.90 4.90 -8.45
C ALA A 40 15.23 5.61 -7.26
N VAL A 41 13.97 5.25 -6.97
CA VAL A 41 13.13 5.92 -5.97
C VAL A 41 13.17 5.24 -4.60
N TYR A 42 13.49 3.94 -4.56
CA TYR A 42 13.44 3.15 -3.34
C TYR A 42 14.81 2.63 -2.96
N SER A 43 15.02 2.44 -1.66
CA SER A 43 16.17 1.70 -1.15
C SER A 43 15.76 0.80 0.01
N ALA A 44 16.39 -0.36 0.08
CA ALA A 44 16.17 -1.35 1.11
C ALA A 44 17.51 -1.90 1.64
N GLU A 45 17.57 -2.19 2.93
CA GLU A 45 18.73 -2.77 3.60
C GLU A 45 18.28 -3.78 4.64
N VAL A 46 18.86 -5.00 4.63
CA VAL A 46 18.64 -5.99 5.68
C VAL A 46 19.48 -5.60 6.89
N LEU A 47 18.83 -5.19 7.98
CA LEU A 47 19.49 -4.79 9.23
C LEU A 47 19.85 -5.99 10.09
N SER A 48 18.96 -6.97 10.16
CA SER A 48 19.16 -8.20 10.90
C SER A 48 18.45 -9.38 10.23
N TYR A 49 19.01 -10.57 10.41
CA TYR A 49 18.43 -11.82 9.94
C TYR A 49 18.76 -12.93 10.94
N ASP A 50 17.73 -13.53 11.52
CA ASP A 50 17.85 -14.64 12.46
C ASP A 50 17.02 -15.83 11.96
N LYS A 51 17.71 -16.95 11.69
CA LYS A 51 17.11 -18.18 11.17
C LYS A 51 17.11 -19.25 12.23
N GLY A 52 15.94 -19.53 12.77
CA GLY A 52 15.68 -20.69 13.61
C GLY A 52 15.29 -21.94 12.82
N TRP A 53 15.04 -23.03 13.54
CA TRP A 53 14.61 -24.31 12.92
C TRP A 53 13.20 -24.24 12.32
N PHE A 54 12.32 -23.49 12.93
CA PHE A 54 10.90 -23.39 12.55
C PHE A 54 10.45 -21.95 12.33
N SER A 55 11.35 -20.98 12.46
CA SER A 55 11.03 -19.58 12.27
C SER A 55 12.21 -18.80 11.71
N THR A 56 11.91 -17.72 11.03
CA THR A 56 12.88 -16.72 10.59
C THR A 56 12.36 -15.36 11.01
N THR A 57 13.26 -14.50 11.53
CA THR A 57 12.95 -13.10 11.77
C THR A 57 13.95 -12.25 10.99
N ALA A 58 13.47 -11.21 10.33
CA ALA A 58 14.30 -10.25 9.62
C ALA A 58 13.82 -8.83 9.87
N GLU A 59 14.75 -7.90 10.00
CA GLU A 59 14.47 -6.46 10.02
C GLU A 59 15.04 -5.85 8.76
N ILE A 60 14.20 -5.10 8.04
CA ILE A 60 14.52 -4.52 6.75
C ILE A 60 14.22 -3.03 6.84
N LYS A 61 15.24 -2.21 6.64
CA LYS A 61 15.06 -0.77 6.50
C LYS A 61 14.59 -0.49 5.08
N LEU A 62 13.51 0.26 4.97
CA LEU A 62 12.96 0.76 3.71
C LEU A 62 13.07 2.28 3.71
N ALA A 63 13.54 2.87 2.62
CA ALA A 63 13.58 4.31 2.47
C ALA A 63 13.12 4.73 1.07
N VAL A 64 12.59 5.94 0.96
CA VAL A 64 12.18 6.56 -0.30
C VAL A 64 13.10 7.73 -0.58
N ASP A 65 13.70 7.75 -1.77
CA ASP A 65 14.37 8.94 -2.29
C ASP A 65 13.31 9.91 -2.82
N PHE A 66 12.98 10.86 -1.98
CA PHE A 66 11.94 11.82 -2.30
C PHE A 66 12.32 12.75 -3.45
N GLN A 67 13.60 13.07 -3.59
CA GLN A 67 14.08 13.88 -4.70
C GLN A 67 13.94 13.13 -6.04
N ALA A 68 14.27 11.84 -6.05
CA ALA A 68 14.07 11.00 -7.22
C ALA A 68 12.58 10.86 -7.57
N LEU A 69 11.71 10.71 -6.57
CA LEU A 69 10.26 10.64 -6.75
C LEU A 69 9.68 11.92 -7.38
N VAL A 70 10.08 13.09 -6.87
CA VAL A 70 9.64 14.40 -7.38
C VAL A 70 10.14 14.61 -8.81
N ASN A 71 11.40 14.27 -9.09
CA ASN A 71 11.96 14.37 -10.42
C ASN A 71 11.26 13.45 -11.45
N ALA A 72 10.87 12.24 -11.02
CA ALA A 72 10.13 11.30 -11.87
C ALA A 72 8.74 11.82 -12.26
N GLN A 73 8.13 12.64 -11.42
CA GLN A 73 6.81 13.22 -11.65
C GLN A 73 6.84 14.59 -12.38
N ASN A 74 8.01 15.08 -12.78
CA ASN A 74 8.19 16.41 -13.39
C ASN A 74 7.64 17.57 -12.55
N VAL A 75 7.60 17.41 -11.23
CA VAL A 75 7.23 18.49 -10.28
C VAL A 75 8.49 19.30 -9.98
N ASP A 76 8.37 20.62 -9.99
CA ASP A 76 9.51 21.50 -9.73
C ASP A 76 9.96 21.39 -8.26
N ALA A 77 11.07 20.67 -8.05
CA ALA A 77 11.58 20.31 -6.72
C ALA A 77 12.20 21.47 -5.95
N ALA A 78 12.36 22.63 -6.59
CA ALA A 78 13.06 23.78 -6.02
C ALA A 78 12.44 24.35 -4.72
N GLU A 79 11.18 23.99 -4.43
CA GLU A 79 10.43 24.47 -3.26
C GLU A 79 10.36 23.47 -2.10
N MET A 80 10.96 22.28 -2.21
CA MET A 80 10.90 21.25 -1.17
C MET A 80 12.28 20.83 -0.66
N PRO A 81 12.93 21.59 0.22
CA PRO A 81 14.14 21.14 0.86
C PRO A 81 13.80 19.95 1.79
N ILE A 82 14.20 18.75 1.42
CA ILE A 82 14.11 17.54 2.24
C ILE A 82 15.51 17.30 2.77
N GLU A 83 15.68 17.48 4.07
CA GLU A 83 16.99 17.35 4.71
C GLU A 83 17.40 15.86 4.83
N GLU A 84 16.45 14.93 4.99
CA GLU A 84 16.70 13.49 5.06
C GLU A 84 15.61 12.70 4.32
N ASN A 85 16.00 11.63 3.65
CA ASN A 85 15.06 10.69 3.05
C ASN A 85 14.30 9.93 4.15
N PRO A 86 12.97 9.92 4.12
CA PRO A 86 12.17 9.21 5.12
C PRO A 86 12.42 7.70 5.04
N SER A 87 12.57 7.08 6.19
CA SER A 87 12.79 5.64 6.29
C SER A 87 12.01 5.02 7.43
N VAL A 88 11.60 3.77 7.23
CA VAL A 88 10.96 2.92 8.25
C VAL A 88 11.66 1.57 8.32
N THR A 89 11.48 0.89 9.44
CA THR A 89 11.91 -0.50 9.58
C THR A 89 10.69 -1.41 9.54
N ALA A 90 10.71 -2.35 8.60
CA ALA A 90 9.75 -3.44 8.52
C ALA A 90 10.34 -4.67 9.21
N THR A 91 9.56 -5.31 10.06
CA THR A 91 9.91 -6.58 10.71
C THR A 91 9.11 -7.70 10.07
N LEU A 92 9.81 -8.72 9.57
CA LEU A 92 9.23 -9.96 9.08
C LEU A 92 9.43 -11.05 10.14
N VAL A 93 8.36 -11.75 10.47
CA VAL A 93 8.40 -13.00 11.23
C VAL A 93 7.75 -14.09 10.39
N ALA A 94 8.48 -15.14 10.05
CA ALA A 94 7.99 -16.27 9.27
C ALA A 94 8.14 -17.58 10.05
N HIS A 95 7.07 -18.36 10.10
CA HIS A 95 7.06 -19.69 10.69
C HIS A 95 7.00 -20.74 9.58
N HIS A 96 7.92 -21.71 9.64
CA HIS A 96 8.09 -22.74 8.61
C HIS A 96 7.55 -24.07 9.08
N GLY A 97 7.00 -24.85 8.15
CA GLY A 97 6.60 -26.23 8.40
C GLY A 97 5.15 -26.50 8.02
N PRO A 98 4.79 -27.81 7.91
CA PRO A 98 3.44 -28.19 7.50
C PRO A 98 2.38 -27.84 8.55
N VAL A 99 2.80 -27.63 9.80
CA VAL A 99 1.96 -27.18 10.91
C VAL A 99 2.66 -26.03 11.59
N TYR A 100 1.99 -24.92 11.72
CA TYR A 100 2.50 -23.75 12.45
C TYR A 100 1.64 -23.46 13.68
N PHE A 101 2.29 -22.87 14.70
CA PHE A 101 1.70 -22.46 15.96
C PHE A 101 1.99 -20.97 16.13
N GLY A 102 0.97 -20.16 16.07
CA GLY A 102 1.03 -18.71 16.30
C GLY A 102 -0.21 -18.28 17.07
N ASP A 103 -0.97 -17.34 16.59
CA ASP A 103 -2.28 -16.95 17.13
C ASP A 103 -3.35 -18.06 16.93
N GLY A 104 -2.91 -19.28 16.62
CA GLY A 104 -3.69 -20.47 16.38
C GLY A 104 -2.83 -21.62 15.87
N VAL A 105 -3.48 -22.71 15.46
CA VAL A 105 -2.85 -23.85 14.79
C VAL A 105 -3.36 -23.89 13.36
N GLY A 106 -2.45 -23.84 12.39
CA GLY A 106 -2.76 -23.86 10.97
C GLY A 106 -1.92 -24.87 10.19
N LEU A 107 -2.31 -25.10 8.94
CA LEU A 107 -1.60 -25.95 7.97
C LEU A 107 -1.12 -25.05 6.81
N GLY A 108 0.19 -25.09 6.52
CA GLY A 108 0.76 -24.32 5.44
C GLY A 108 2.25 -24.59 5.30
N ARG A 109 2.86 -24.08 4.25
CA ARG A 109 4.33 -24.12 4.09
C ARG A 109 4.99 -23.09 4.97
N VAL A 110 4.43 -21.87 4.95
CA VAL A 110 4.91 -20.72 5.70
C VAL A 110 3.72 -19.91 6.18
N HIS A 111 3.72 -19.55 7.43
CA HIS A 111 2.90 -18.48 7.98
C HIS A 111 3.81 -17.30 8.28
N TYR A 112 3.45 -16.12 7.82
CA TYR A 112 4.27 -14.94 8.02
C TYR A 112 3.47 -13.75 8.52
N THR A 113 4.16 -12.87 9.22
CA THR A 113 3.67 -11.55 9.57
C THR A 113 4.75 -10.53 9.20
N VAL A 114 4.37 -9.48 8.50
CA VAL A 114 5.18 -8.28 8.27
C VAL A 114 4.52 -7.12 8.98
N PHE A 115 5.26 -6.38 9.76
CA PHE A 115 4.73 -5.18 10.41
C PHE A 115 5.75 -4.04 10.42
N ILE A 116 5.23 -2.82 10.45
CA ILE A 116 5.99 -1.58 10.59
C ILE A 116 5.48 -0.88 11.83
N ASP A 117 6.33 -0.75 12.85
CA ASP A 117 5.95 -0.05 14.09
C ASP A 117 5.76 1.45 13.87
N GLY A 118 6.59 2.03 13.01
CA GLY A 118 6.46 3.42 12.60
C GLY A 118 6.79 4.44 13.69
N ASP A 119 7.58 4.09 14.71
CA ASP A 119 7.87 4.96 15.87
C ASP A 119 8.33 6.36 15.47
N LYS A 120 9.17 6.48 14.44
CA LYS A 120 9.64 7.77 13.92
C LYS A 120 8.52 8.61 13.25
N LEU A 121 7.45 7.95 12.81
CA LEU A 121 6.32 8.65 12.18
C LEU A 121 5.37 9.25 13.22
N ARG A 122 5.47 8.86 14.50
CA ARG A 122 4.63 9.38 15.58
C ARG A 122 4.82 10.86 15.87
N GLU A 123 5.91 11.43 15.41
CA GLU A 123 6.11 12.89 15.45
C GLU A 123 5.15 13.65 14.52
N TYR A 124 4.66 12.97 13.46
CA TYR A 124 3.86 13.57 12.40
C TYR A 124 2.44 13.01 12.35
N VAL A 125 2.27 11.73 12.69
CA VAL A 125 1.02 10.99 12.56
C VAL A 125 0.72 10.24 13.85
N GLN A 126 -0.52 10.29 14.30
CA GLN A 126 -0.98 9.63 15.51
C GLN A 126 -1.87 8.45 15.14
N TRP A 127 -1.70 7.33 15.86
CA TRP A 127 -2.55 6.14 15.81
C TRP A 127 -2.47 5.40 17.15
N ASP A 128 -3.25 4.35 17.33
CA ASP A 128 -3.23 3.51 18.53
C ASP A 128 -1.80 2.97 18.77
N ALA A 129 -1.22 3.36 19.91
CA ALA A 129 0.15 3.00 20.27
C ALA A 129 0.37 1.49 20.49
N GLN A 130 -0.69 0.72 20.63
CA GLN A 130 -0.64 -0.74 20.79
C GLN A 130 -0.64 -1.50 19.45
N GLN A 131 -0.74 -0.78 18.35
CA GLN A 131 -0.78 -1.34 17.00
C GLN A 131 0.39 -0.82 16.15
N PRO A 132 0.97 -1.64 15.25
CA PRO A 132 1.87 -1.15 14.23
C PRO A 132 1.10 -0.25 13.26
N ILE A 133 1.80 0.68 12.60
CA ILE A 133 1.18 1.53 11.57
C ILE A 133 0.75 0.72 10.34
N TYR A 134 1.39 -0.41 10.11
CA TYR A 134 1.04 -1.36 9.06
C TYR A 134 1.28 -2.79 9.54
N ARG A 135 0.36 -3.68 9.24
CA ARG A 135 0.50 -5.13 9.45
C ARG A 135 -0.03 -5.87 8.22
N ASN A 136 0.75 -6.83 7.75
CA ASN A 136 0.34 -7.82 6.77
C ASN A 136 0.60 -9.21 7.37
N GLU A 137 -0.37 -10.09 7.27
CA GLU A 137 -0.27 -11.46 7.77
C GLU A 137 -0.79 -12.42 6.71
N GLY A 138 -0.02 -13.47 6.42
CA GLY A 138 -0.39 -14.36 5.36
C GLY A 138 0.11 -15.80 5.54
N VAL A 139 -0.44 -16.65 4.69
CA VAL A 139 -0.13 -18.08 4.65
C VAL A 139 0.15 -18.49 3.22
N VAL A 140 1.27 -19.18 3.02
CA VAL A 140 1.48 -20.00 1.82
C VAL A 140 0.95 -21.39 2.09
N GLY A 141 -0.07 -21.78 1.38
CA GLY A 141 -0.66 -23.12 1.49
C GLY A 141 0.31 -24.22 1.10
N LEU A 142 0.00 -25.46 1.49
CA LEU A 142 0.81 -26.64 1.17
C LEU A 142 1.01 -26.84 -0.34
N PHE A 143 0.06 -26.41 -1.14
CA PHE A 143 0.06 -26.52 -2.61
C PHE A 143 0.48 -25.23 -3.33
N GLY A 144 0.92 -24.21 -2.58
CA GLY A 144 1.52 -23.00 -3.14
C GLY A 144 0.62 -21.77 -3.19
N GLY A 145 -0.69 -21.89 -2.98
CA GLY A 145 -1.58 -20.71 -2.96
C GLY A 145 -1.24 -19.77 -1.81
N LEU A 146 -1.24 -18.46 -2.08
CA LEU A 146 -1.01 -17.39 -1.12
C LEU A 146 -2.33 -16.74 -0.71
N SER A 147 -2.57 -16.68 0.61
CA SER A 147 -3.64 -15.86 1.19
C SER A 147 -3.03 -14.90 2.19
N TYR A 148 -3.45 -13.64 2.20
CA TYR A 148 -2.99 -12.67 3.18
C TYR A 148 -4.07 -11.63 3.51
N ALA A 149 -3.92 -11.01 4.66
CA ALA A 149 -4.68 -9.82 5.06
C ALA A 149 -3.71 -8.71 5.47
N ASP A 150 -4.08 -7.47 5.18
CA ASP A 150 -3.31 -6.30 5.57
C ASP A 150 -4.18 -5.23 6.19
N VAL A 151 -3.58 -4.46 7.10
CA VAL A 151 -4.30 -3.47 7.90
C VAL A 151 -3.42 -2.23 8.10
N ILE A 152 -4.02 -1.08 7.92
CA ILE A 152 -3.55 0.22 8.41
C ILE A 152 -4.57 0.69 9.45
N PRO A 153 -4.18 1.00 10.69
CA PRO A 153 -5.11 1.51 11.70
C PRO A 153 -5.62 2.90 11.34
N ALA A 154 -6.60 3.37 12.08
CA ALA A 154 -7.04 4.76 11.98
C ALA A 154 -5.86 5.70 12.31
N LEU A 155 -5.67 6.71 11.46
CA LEU A 155 -4.58 7.67 11.55
C LEU A 155 -5.11 9.09 11.66
N SER A 156 -4.40 9.94 12.39
CA SER A 156 -4.62 11.38 12.38
C SER A 156 -3.31 12.15 12.33
N ALA A 157 -3.29 13.27 11.63
CA ALA A 157 -2.18 14.19 11.62
C ALA A 157 -2.71 15.62 11.69
N THR A 158 -2.01 16.48 12.43
CA THR A 158 -2.35 17.90 12.56
C THR A 158 -1.07 18.71 12.48
N ASN A 159 -1.08 19.75 11.65
CA ASN A 159 -0.05 20.79 11.62
C ASN A 159 -0.76 22.13 11.84
N GLU A 160 -0.66 22.65 13.06
CA GLU A 160 -1.31 23.91 13.44
C GLU A 160 -0.71 25.13 12.73
N GLU A 161 0.59 25.08 12.37
CA GLU A 161 1.27 26.18 11.67
C GLU A 161 0.79 26.32 10.22
N GLU A 162 0.44 25.19 9.59
CA GLU A 162 -0.07 25.15 8.21
C GLU A 162 -1.60 25.02 8.16
N GLY A 163 -2.30 25.10 9.30
CA GLY A 163 -3.76 24.96 9.37
C GLY A 163 -4.29 23.65 8.80
N PHE A 164 -3.51 22.55 8.92
CA PHE A 164 -3.78 21.30 8.25
C PHE A 164 -4.18 20.19 9.23
N THR A 165 -5.24 19.46 8.90
CA THR A 165 -5.64 18.24 9.63
C THR A 165 -6.00 17.14 8.64
N LEU A 166 -5.47 15.95 8.87
CA LEU A 166 -5.82 14.72 8.16
C LEU A 166 -6.41 13.71 9.14
N LEU A 167 -7.53 13.11 8.78
CA LEU A 167 -8.15 12.01 9.50
C LEU A 167 -8.39 10.85 8.52
N PHE A 168 -7.87 9.69 8.85
CA PHE A 168 -8.07 8.46 8.09
C PHE A 168 -8.64 7.38 9.01
N SER A 169 -9.75 6.78 8.64
CA SER A 169 -10.44 5.78 9.47
C SER A 169 -9.73 4.42 9.52
N GLY A 170 -8.67 4.26 8.75
CA GLY A 170 -7.98 3.00 8.57
C GLY A 170 -8.38 2.28 7.28
N TYR A 171 -7.69 1.20 7.03
CA TYR A 171 -7.78 0.40 5.81
C TYR A 171 -7.63 -1.08 6.16
N LYS A 172 -8.36 -1.94 5.45
CA LYS A 172 -8.22 -3.40 5.52
C LYS A 172 -8.26 -3.97 4.12
N GLY A 173 -7.36 -4.91 3.86
CA GLY A 173 -7.31 -5.66 2.62
C GLY A 173 -7.21 -7.16 2.88
N GLU A 174 -7.69 -7.96 1.96
CA GLU A 174 -7.61 -9.41 1.99
C GLU A 174 -7.35 -9.94 0.59
N ALA A 175 -6.42 -10.89 0.48
CA ALA A 175 -6.11 -11.60 -0.76
C ALA A 175 -6.31 -13.10 -0.60
N ALA A 176 -6.86 -13.72 -1.61
CA ALA A 176 -7.03 -15.17 -1.68
C ALA A 176 -6.89 -15.70 -3.12
N PRO A 177 -6.41 -16.95 -3.29
CA PRO A 177 -6.38 -17.59 -4.60
C PRO A 177 -7.80 -17.83 -5.12
N ASP A 178 -8.00 -17.60 -6.42
CA ASP A 178 -9.22 -17.97 -7.15
C ASP A 178 -8.84 -18.56 -8.51
N GLY A 179 -8.77 -19.88 -8.58
CA GLY A 179 -8.25 -20.59 -9.75
C GLY A 179 -6.78 -20.24 -10.00
N ASP A 180 -6.49 -19.74 -11.18
CA ASP A 180 -5.14 -19.30 -11.61
C ASP A 180 -4.84 -17.84 -11.28
N GLN A 181 -5.80 -17.15 -10.65
CA GLN A 181 -5.67 -15.75 -10.26
C GLN A 181 -5.57 -15.59 -8.74
N THR A 182 -5.12 -14.43 -8.32
CA THR A 182 -5.28 -13.94 -6.95
C THR A 182 -6.29 -12.81 -6.96
N LEU A 183 -7.29 -12.90 -6.09
CA LEU A 183 -8.23 -11.82 -5.83
C LEU A 183 -7.80 -11.09 -4.57
N TYR A 184 -7.69 -9.78 -4.68
CA TYR A 184 -7.46 -8.88 -3.56
C TYR A 184 -8.61 -7.90 -3.46
N THR A 185 -9.15 -7.74 -2.27
CA THR A 185 -10.20 -6.77 -1.98
C THR A 185 -9.79 -5.91 -0.81
N SER A 186 -10.09 -4.62 -0.88
CA SER A 186 -9.78 -3.71 0.21
C SER A 186 -10.87 -2.68 0.45
N PHE A 187 -10.92 -2.19 1.68
CA PHE A 187 -11.91 -1.22 2.13
C PHE A 187 -11.33 -0.25 3.15
N GLY A 188 -11.68 1.05 2.98
CA GLY A 188 -11.46 2.12 3.93
C GLY A 188 -12.72 2.96 4.07
N GLU A 189 -13.14 3.23 5.32
CA GLU A 189 -14.40 3.94 5.57
C GLU A 189 -14.35 5.41 5.17
N SER A 190 -13.30 6.13 5.55
CA SER A 190 -13.17 7.55 5.23
C SER A 190 -11.74 8.09 5.28
N LEU A 191 -11.51 9.11 4.45
CA LEU A 191 -10.35 9.99 4.51
C LEU A 191 -10.85 11.43 4.48
N SER A 192 -10.45 12.25 5.46
CA SER A 192 -10.77 13.66 5.52
C SER A 192 -9.50 14.49 5.60
N ILE A 193 -9.44 15.55 4.80
CA ILE A 193 -8.38 16.55 4.79
C ILE A 193 -9.03 17.90 5.01
N ASN A 194 -8.59 18.64 6.02
CA ASN A 194 -8.98 20.01 6.25
C ASN A 194 -7.73 20.88 6.21
N ALA A 195 -7.78 21.91 5.40
CA ALA A 195 -6.76 22.94 5.28
C ALA A 195 -7.42 24.32 5.38
N ASP A 196 -6.63 25.38 5.52
CA ASP A 196 -7.17 26.75 5.68
C ASP A 196 -8.05 27.19 4.51
N GLU A 197 -7.77 26.71 3.30
CA GLU A 197 -8.47 27.14 2.07
C GLU A 197 -9.55 26.15 1.62
N PHE A 198 -9.49 24.87 2.03
CA PHE A 198 -10.44 23.86 1.61
C PHE A 198 -10.59 22.73 2.62
N SER A 199 -11.71 22.03 2.55
CA SER A 199 -11.88 20.71 3.15
C SER A 199 -12.25 19.67 2.08
N MET A 200 -11.73 18.46 2.23
CA MET A 200 -12.06 17.32 1.38
C MET A 200 -12.40 16.13 2.24
N LYS A 201 -13.48 15.43 1.89
CA LYS A 201 -13.86 14.18 2.53
C LYS A 201 -14.16 13.12 1.47
N LEU A 202 -13.48 11.99 1.57
CA LEU A 202 -13.77 10.76 0.83
C LEU A 202 -14.44 9.77 1.76
N SER A 203 -15.42 9.02 1.26
CA SER A 203 -16.13 8.02 2.06
C SER A 203 -16.35 6.76 1.24
N ASN A 204 -16.23 5.61 1.91
CA ASN A 204 -16.40 4.27 1.35
C ASN A 204 -15.48 4.03 0.15
N LEU A 205 -14.19 3.99 0.46
CA LEU A 205 -13.14 3.67 -0.51
C LEU A 205 -13.03 2.15 -0.61
N SER A 206 -13.13 1.60 -1.81
CA SER A 206 -12.90 0.17 -2.04
C SER A 206 -12.02 -0.04 -3.27
N MET A 207 -11.29 -1.15 -3.27
CA MET A 207 -10.49 -1.58 -4.40
C MET A 207 -10.55 -3.10 -4.51
N ASP A 208 -10.90 -3.57 -5.69
CA ASP A 208 -10.86 -4.98 -6.08
C ASP A 208 -9.76 -5.15 -7.14
N VAL A 209 -8.88 -6.11 -6.94
CA VAL A 209 -7.81 -6.44 -7.88
C VAL A 209 -7.85 -7.93 -8.15
N SER A 210 -7.83 -8.32 -9.43
CA SER A 210 -7.54 -9.68 -9.84
C SER A 210 -6.28 -9.69 -10.70
N TYR A 211 -5.40 -10.66 -10.46
CA TYR A 211 -4.15 -10.79 -11.21
C TYR A 211 -3.70 -12.23 -11.29
N ASN A 212 -3.06 -12.62 -12.41
CA ASN A 212 -2.54 -13.97 -12.64
C ASN A 212 -1.03 -14.11 -12.41
N GLY A 213 -0.34 -13.00 -12.12
CA GLY A 213 1.07 -12.98 -11.78
C GLY A 213 1.35 -13.01 -10.30
N SER A 214 2.61 -13.04 -9.94
CA SER A 214 3.07 -12.81 -8.58
C SER A 214 3.48 -11.33 -8.42
N MET A 215 3.41 -10.82 -7.20
CA MET A 215 3.97 -9.49 -6.90
C MET A 215 5.47 -9.42 -7.20
N VAL A 216 6.17 -10.55 -7.17
CA VAL A 216 7.57 -10.69 -7.57
C VAL A 216 7.76 -10.31 -9.03
N GLU A 217 6.92 -10.85 -9.92
CA GLU A 217 6.95 -10.54 -11.35
C GLU A 217 6.64 -9.07 -11.59
N ALA A 218 5.69 -8.51 -10.84
CA ALA A 218 5.39 -7.07 -10.90
C ALA A 218 6.60 -6.19 -10.56
N PHE A 219 7.36 -6.55 -9.51
CA PHE A 219 8.55 -5.79 -9.13
C PHE A 219 9.71 -5.95 -10.12
N LYS A 220 9.80 -7.07 -10.81
CA LYS A 220 10.78 -7.27 -11.89
C LYS A 220 10.43 -6.52 -13.18
N GLY A 221 9.22 -5.94 -13.22
CA GLY A 221 8.71 -5.33 -14.44
C GLY A 221 8.23 -6.36 -15.46
N ASP A 222 8.04 -7.61 -15.03
CA ASP A 222 7.43 -8.62 -15.86
C ASP A 222 5.95 -8.27 -16.10
N LEU A 223 5.48 -8.53 -17.31
CA LEU A 223 4.11 -8.27 -17.68
C LEU A 223 3.20 -9.40 -17.18
N PHE A 224 2.06 -9.06 -16.61
CA PHE A 224 1.02 -10.01 -16.21
C PHE A 224 -0.38 -9.41 -16.39
N GLU A 225 -1.34 -10.27 -16.61
CA GLU A 225 -2.74 -9.86 -16.70
C GLU A 225 -3.25 -9.39 -15.34
N SER A 226 -3.93 -8.27 -15.33
CA SER A 226 -4.52 -7.74 -14.12
C SER A 226 -5.75 -6.89 -14.40
N LYS A 227 -6.69 -6.92 -13.47
CA LYS A 227 -7.84 -6.03 -13.47
C LYS A 227 -7.96 -5.35 -12.12
N VAL A 228 -8.00 -4.03 -12.14
CA VAL A 228 -8.18 -3.20 -10.95
C VAL A 228 -9.50 -2.45 -11.08
N LYS A 229 -10.30 -2.47 -10.05
CA LYS A 229 -11.48 -1.63 -9.89
C LYS A 229 -11.37 -0.89 -8.57
N ALA A 230 -11.21 0.43 -8.64
CA ALA A 230 -11.26 1.31 -7.48
C ALA A 230 -12.56 2.11 -7.49
N LEU A 231 -13.18 2.26 -6.32
CA LEU A 231 -14.43 3.00 -6.13
C LEU A 231 -14.32 3.91 -4.92
N ILE A 232 -14.76 5.15 -5.07
CA ILE A 232 -15.04 6.09 -4.01
C ILE A 232 -16.52 6.42 -4.10
N GLU A 233 -17.33 5.98 -3.11
CA GLU A 233 -18.78 6.21 -3.18
C GLU A 233 -19.13 7.70 -3.07
N ASN A 234 -18.44 8.44 -2.19
CA ASN A 234 -18.70 9.85 -2.02
C ASN A 234 -17.40 10.65 -1.85
N MET A 235 -17.32 11.76 -2.55
CA MET A 235 -16.30 12.78 -2.38
C MET A 235 -16.97 14.14 -2.20
N GLU A 236 -16.63 14.85 -1.14
CA GLU A 236 -17.06 16.22 -0.88
C GLU A 236 -15.84 17.13 -0.82
N VAL A 237 -15.87 18.23 -1.57
CA VAL A 237 -14.85 19.28 -1.53
C VAL A 237 -15.54 20.59 -1.25
N THR A 238 -15.14 21.28 -0.17
CA THR A 238 -15.69 22.59 0.21
C THR A 238 -14.57 23.62 0.21
N GLY A 239 -14.77 24.69 -0.55
CA GLY A 239 -13.91 25.88 -0.50
C GLY A 239 -14.32 26.75 0.70
N LEU A 240 -13.41 27.03 1.62
CA LEU A 240 -13.73 27.71 2.88
C LEU A 240 -14.05 29.20 2.71
N GLU A 241 -13.44 29.89 1.75
CA GLU A 241 -13.72 31.30 1.48
C GLU A 241 -15.14 31.56 0.98
N ALA A 242 -15.65 30.71 0.09
CA ALA A 242 -16.98 30.83 -0.50
C ALA A 242 -18.03 29.97 0.21
N GLY A 243 -17.60 28.98 1.00
CA GLY A 243 -18.49 27.98 1.61
C GLY A 243 -19.17 27.06 0.58
N GLU A 244 -18.66 27.07 -0.66
CA GLU A 244 -19.22 26.28 -1.76
C GLU A 244 -18.75 24.84 -1.68
N THR A 245 -19.69 23.90 -1.82
CA THR A 245 -19.40 22.46 -1.75
C THR A 245 -19.70 21.81 -3.09
N VAL A 246 -18.71 21.09 -3.62
CA VAL A 246 -18.87 20.17 -4.73
C VAL A 246 -18.91 18.74 -4.20
N LYS A 247 -19.90 17.97 -4.64
CA LYS A 247 -20.06 16.55 -4.31
C LYS A 247 -19.98 15.72 -5.56
N LEU A 248 -19.22 14.62 -5.47
CA LEU A 248 -19.15 13.59 -6.51
C LEU A 248 -19.59 12.28 -5.90
N GLU A 249 -20.43 11.54 -6.62
CA GLU A 249 -20.96 10.25 -6.17
C GLU A 249 -20.49 9.15 -7.15
N ASN A 250 -20.05 8.02 -6.60
CA ASN A 250 -19.62 6.82 -7.32
C ASN A 250 -18.50 7.12 -8.35
N ILE A 251 -17.38 7.60 -7.84
CA ILE A 251 -16.17 7.80 -8.65
C ILE A 251 -15.50 6.44 -8.82
N ALA A 252 -15.54 5.90 -10.04
CA ALA A 252 -14.96 4.61 -10.38
C ALA A 252 -13.76 4.76 -11.32
N LEU A 253 -12.72 3.97 -11.07
CA LEU A 253 -11.59 3.74 -11.96
C LEU A 253 -11.49 2.24 -12.21
N VAL A 254 -11.48 1.85 -13.47
CA VAL A 254 -11.23 0.47 -13.89
C VAL A 254 -10.01 0.47 -14.78
N THR A 255 -9.05 -0.38 -14.46
CA THR A 255 -7.89 -0.66 -15.29
C THR A 255 -7.90 -2.14 -15.62
N ASP A 256 -7.76 -2.49 -16.91
CA ASP A 256 -7.69 -3.86 -17.40
C ASP A 256 -6.41 -4.00 -18.22
N THR A 257 -5.56 -4.92 -17.85
CA THR A 257 -4.28 -5.19 -18.51
C THR A 257 -4.31 -6.59 -19.07
N ASP A 258 -4.20 -6.68 -20.40
CA ASP A 258 -4.15 -7.91 -21.17
C ASP A 258 -2.77 -8.06 -21.83
N ILE A 259 -2.22 -9.25 -21.80
CA ILE A 259 -0.87 -9.54 -22.31
C ILE A 259 -0.96 -10.23 -23.66
N ASP A 260 -0.31 -9.64 -24.66
CA ASP A 260 -0.04 -10.30 -25.93
C ASP A 260 1.32 -11.03 -25.83
N GLU A 261 1.27 -12.33 -25.58
CA GLU A 261 2.45 -13.17 -25.43
C GLU A 261 3.31 -13.22 -26.72
N ASP A 262 2.69 -13.12 -27.89
CA ASP A 262 3.39 -13.19 -29.19
C ASP A 262 4.27 -11.96 -29.43
N SER A 263 3.80 -10.78 -29.01
CA SER A 263 4.53 -9.52 -29.17
C SER A 263 5.26 -9.08 -27.90
N ASN A 264 5.05 -9.75 -26.78
CA ASN A 264 5.53 -9.35 -25.45
C ASN A 264 5.17 -7.89 -25.12
N THR A 265 3.91 -7.55 -25.34
CA THR A 265 3.34 -6.22 -25.06
C THR A 265 2.12 -6.33 -24.17
N ALA A 266 1.88 -5.29 -23.36
CA ALA A 266 0.66 -5.13 -22.60
C ALA A 266 -0.29 -4.16 -23.29
N ASN A 267 -1.55 -4.55 -23.39
CA ASN A 267 -2.67 -3.67 -23.75
C ASN A 267 -3.32 -3.21 -22.45
N VAL A 268 -3.28 -1.92 -22.16
CA VAL A 268 -3.86 -1.35 -20.96
C VAL A 268 -5.10 -0.55 -21.35
N TYR A 269 -6.24 -0.99 -20.85
CA TYR A 269 -7.52 -0.27 -20.94
C TYR A 269 -7.77 0.45 -19.63
N VAL A 270 -8.11 1.72 -19.69
CA VAL A 270 -8.46 2.55 -18.54
C VAL A 270 -9.79 3.21 -18.74
N GLU A 271 -10.71 2.99 -17.83
CA GLU A 271 -12.03 3.62 -17.79
C GLU A 271 -12.19 4.36 -16.46
N TYR A 272 -12.73 5.56 -16.52
CA TYR A 272 -13.16 6.28 -15.33
C TYR A 272 -14.59 6.75 -15.50
N ALA A 273 -15.34 6.75 -14.41
CA ALA A 273 -16.73 7.17 -14.36
C ALA A 273 -17.02 7.96 -13.09
N ILE A 274 -17.96 8.89 -13.20
CA ILE A 274 -18.54 9.61 -12.07
C ILE A 274 -20.05 9.62 -12.33
N ASP A 275 -20.83 9.03 -11.44
CA ASP A 275 -22.29 8.93 -11.66
C ASP A 275 -22.99 10.26 -11.50
N LYS A 276 -22.52 11.09 -10.54
CA LYS A 276 -23.18 12.36 -10.28
C LYS A 276 -22.20 13.40 -9.75
N VAL A 277 -22.35 14.61 -10.25
CA VAL A 277 -21.66 15.81 -9.77
C VAL A 277 -22.71 16.83 -9.33
N THR A 278 -22.56 17.38 -8.13
CA THR A 278 -23.45 18.41 -7.57
C THR A 278 -22.62 19.55 -7.04
N GLY A 279 -22.97 20.78 -7.35
CA GLY A 279 -22.29 22.00 -6.91
C GLY A 279 -23.17 23.23 -7.10
N PRO A 280 -22.76 24.40 -6.56
CA PRO A 280 -23.60 25.59 -6.54
C PRO A 280 -24.03 26.10 -7.94
N ASP A 281 -23.19 25.89 -8.96
CA ASP A 281 -23.49 26.31 -10.34
C ASP A 281 -23.76 25.11 -11.29
N LEU A 282 -23.86 23.89 -10.73
CA LEU A 282 -24.13 22.66 -11.48
C LEU A 282 -25.58 22.24 -11.26
N GLU A 283 -26.51 22.87 -11.98
CA GLU A 283 -27.87 22.33 -12.12
C GLU A 283 -27.84 21.19 -13.14
N ALA A 284 -28.20 20.00 -12.67
CA ALA A 284 -28.30 18.80 -13.52
C ALA A 284 -29.58 18.79 -14.35
#